data_4845bc02984755f8650b23796c0ff208
#
_entry.id   4845bc02984755f8650b23796c0ff208
#
_cell.length_a   1.000
_cell.length_b   1.000
_cell.length_c   1.000
_cell.angle_alpha   90.00
_cell.angle_beta   90.00
_cell.angle_gamma   90.00
#
_symmetry.space_group_name_H-M   'P 1'
#
loop_
_entity.id
_entity.type
_entity.pdbx_description
1 polymer ?
#
loop_
_entity_poly.entity_id
_entity_poly.type
_entity_poly.pdbx_seq_one_letter_code
_entity_poly.pdbx_strand_id
1 'polypeptide(L)'
;MPPAPSQLAYIPFVSVENMMRLVHSFGIEKLLLELTNAVEADYRRWDLFEKTPRLASHSQEGVIELMPTSDGEAFSFKYVNGHPSNTAKGYQTVTAFGLL
;
A
#
# COMPACT_ATOMS: atom_id res chain seq x y z
N MET A 1 21.90 25.51 2.16
CA MET A 1 20.84 26.42 1.67
C MET A 1 19.59 25.62 1.37
N PRO A 2 18.43 26.06 1.83
CA PRO A 2 17.20 25.38 1.43
C PRO A 2 17.01 25.53 -0.09
N PRO A 3 16.45 24.50 -0.78
CA PRO A 3 16.18 24.59 -2.21
C PRO A 3 15.15 25.68 -2.50
N ALA A 4 15.23 26.28 -3.68
CA ALA A 4 14.23 27.24 -4.12
C ALA A 4 12.84 26.56 -4.17
N PRO A 5 11.74 27.31 -4.01
CA PRO A 5 10.38 26.73 -4.05
C PRO A 5 10.09 25.90 -5.31
N SER A 6 10.72 26.26 -6.43
CA SER A 6 10.63 25.51 -7.70
C SER A 6 11.37 24.17 -7.70
N GLN A 7 12.18 23.90 -6.67
CA GLN A 7 12.97 22.68 -6.50
C GLN A 7 12.39 21.78 -5.39
N LEU A 8 11.25 22.13 -4.83
CA LEU A 8 10.59 21.27 -3.86
C LEU A 8 10.21 19.95 -4.52
N ALA A 9 10.61 18.85 -3.88
CA ALA A 9 10.20 17.53 -4.29
C ALA A 9 8.71 17.34 -3.99
N TYR A 10 7.99 16.83 -4.97
CA TYR A 10 6.59 16.44 -4.80
C TYR A 10 6.50 14.92 -4.65
N ILE A 11 5.67 14.48 -3.72
CA ILE A 11 5.37 13.06 -3.57
C ILE A 11 4.16 12.77 -4.46
N PRO A 12 4.31 11.88 -5.48
CA PRO A 12 3.16 11.49 -6.30
C PRO A 12 2.09 10.80 -5.46
N PHE A 13 0.85 11.15 -5.71
CA PHE A 13 -0.29 10.50 -5.06
C PHE A 13 -1.15 9.82 -6.12
N VAL A 14 -1.38 8.51 -5.95
CA VAL A 14 -2.26 7.72 -6.81
C VAL A 14 -3.59 7.55 -6.09
N SER A 15 -4.61 8.25 -6.55
CA SER A 15 -5.96 8.14 -6.02
C SER A 15 -6.64 6.85 -6.47
N VAL A 16 -7.78 6.53 -5.86
CA VAL A 16 -8.62 5.42 -6.32
C VAL A 16 -9.02 5.62 -7.79
N GLU A 17 -9.37 6.83 -8.18
CA GLU A 17 -9.72 7.14 -9.57
C GLU A 17 -8.53 6.90 -10.52
N ASN A 18 -7.33 7.33 -10.14
CA ASN A 18 -6.12 7.06 -10.93
C ASN A 18 -5.87 5.56 -11.06
N MET A 19 -6.05 4.80 -9.98
CA MET A 19 -5.88 3.35 -9.99
C MET A 19 -6.92 2.68 -10.90
N MET A 20 -8.17 3.10 -10.87
CA MET A 20 -9.21 2.58 -11.75
C MET A 20 -8.90 2.85 -13.22
N ARG A 21 -8.40 4.05 -13.55
CA ARG A 21 -7.97 4.39 -14.91
C ARG A 21 -6.79 3.51 -15.35
N LEU A 22 -5.82 3.29 -14.47
CA LEU A 22 -4.68 2.41 -14.76
C LEU A 22 -5.15 1.00 -15.08
N VAL A 23 -5.99 0.41 -14.23
CA VAL A 23 -6.53 -0.94 -14.44
C VAL A 23 -7.29 -1.03 -15.75
N HIS A 24 -8.11 -0.03 -16.06
CA HIS A 24 -8.90 -0.01 -17.29
C HIS A 24 -8.02 0.10 -18.54
N SER A 25 -7.03 0.99 -18.54
CA SER A 25 -6.15 1.22 -19.70
C SER A 25 -5.15 0.09 -19.92
N PHE A 26 -4.66 -0.52 -18.85
CA PHE A 26 -3.68 -1.60 -18.89
C PHE A 26 -4.31 -2.95 -19.21
N GLY A 27 -5.54 -3.17 -18.76
CA GLY A 27 -6.26 -4.44 -18.80
C GLY A 27 -6.02 -5.28 -17.55
N ILE A 28 -7.11 -5.76 -16.95
CA ILE A 28 -7.04 -6.49 -15.68
C ILE A 28 -6.22 -7.78 -15.77
N GLU A 29 -6.36 -8.53 -16.85
CA GLU A 29 -5.63 -9.80 -17.02
C GLU A 29 -4.12 -9.57 -17.09
N LYS A 30 -3.70 -8.58 -17.89
CA LYS A 30 -2.30 -8.22 -18.03
C LYS A 30 -1.74 -7.69 -16.72
N LEU A 31 -2.48 -6.84 -16.03
CA LEU A 31 -2.08 -6.28 -14.73
C LEU A 31 -1.86 -7.38 -13.70
N LEU A 32 -2.79 -8.34 -13.61
CA LEU A 32 -2.68 -9.46 -12.67
C LEU A 32 -1.51 -10.37 -13.01
N LEU A 33 -1.24 -10.60 -14.28
CA LEU A 33 -0.10 -11.40 -14.69
C LEU A 33 1.23 -10.72 -14.33
N GLU A 34 1.36 -9.44 -14.60
CA GLU A 34 2.57 -8.69 -14.25
C GLU A 34 2.74 -8.55 -12.73
N LEU A 35 1.65 -8.37 -11.99
CA LEU A 35 1.68 -8.38 -10.53
C LEU A 35 2.15 -9.73 -9.99
N THR A 36 1.66 -10.83 -10.55
CA THR A 36 2.09 -12.18 -10.18
C THR A 36 3.58 -12.35 -10.40
N ASN A 37 4.10 -11.91 -11.55
CA ASN A 37 5.52 -11.98 -11.85
C ASN A 37 6.37 -11.14 -10.88
N ALA A 38 5.90 -9.96 -10.52
CA ALA A 38 6.58 -9.09 -9.57
C ALA A 38 6.62 -9.72 -8.17
N VAL A 39 5.51 -10.29 -7.72
CA VAL A 39 5.43 -10.99 -6.42
C VAL A 39 6.35 -12.20 -6.41
N GLU A 40 6.38 -13.00 -7.48
CA GLU A 40 7.28 -14.12 -7.59
C GLU A 40 8.75 -13.68 -7.51
N ALA A 41 9.10 -12.62 -8.23
CA ALA A 41 10.47 -12.08 -8.20
C ALA A 41 10.87 -11.64 -6.78
N ASP A 42 9.96 -11.02 -6.03
CA ASP A 42 10.21 -10.63 -4.65
C ASP A 42 10.35 -11.85 -3.73
N TYR A 43 9.56 -12.88 -3.89
CA TYR A 43 9.71 -14.12 -3.12
C TYR A 43 11.04 -14.81 -3.39
N ARG A 44 11.56 -14.74 -4.63
CA ARG A 44 12.87 -15.31 -4.95
C ARG A 44 14.03 -14.61 -4.26
N ARG A 45 13.85 -13.35 -3.85
CA ARG A 45 14.82 -12.58 -3.09
C ARG A 45 14.35 -12.30 -1.65
N TRP A 46 13.57 -13.20 -1.09
CA TRP A 46 12.95 -13.07 0.23
C TRP A 46 13.94 -12.72 1.35
N ASP A 47 15.14 -13.29 1.28
CA ASP A 47 16.17 -13.08 2.30
C ASP A 47 16.74 -11.65 2.33
N LEU A 48 16.53 -10.89 1.26
CA LEU A 48 16.97 -9.49 1.19
C LEU A 48 16.02 -8.54 1.92
N PHE A 49 14.80 -8.99 2.22
CA PHE A 49 13.82 -8.16 2.90
C PHE A 49 13.98 -8.23 4.41
N GLU A 50 13.89 -7.07 5.04
CA GLU A 50 13.70 -7.00 6.48
C GLU A 50 12.25 -7.35 6.80
N LYS A 51 12.07 -8.41 7.61
CA LYS A 51 10.77 -8.93 7.96
C LYS A 51 10.40 -8.49 9.36
N THR A 52 9.75 -7.35 9.45
CA THR A 52 9.26 -6.79 10.71
C THR A 52 7.82 -7.26 10.96
N PRO A 53 7.48 -7.70 12.17
CA PRO A 53 6.09 -7.97 12.53
C PRO A 53 5.24 -6.72 12.33
N ARG A 54 3.98 -6.91 11.92
CA ARG A 54 3.04 -5.80 11.82
C ARG A 54 2.75 -5.20 13.18
N LEU A 55 2.55 -3.89 13.20
CA LEU A 55 2.03 -3.19 14.37
C LEU A 55 0.51 -3.17 14.27
N ALA A 56 -0.16 -3.51 15.37
CA ALA A 56 -1.60 -3.53 15.43
C ALA A 56 -2.12 -2.75 16.63
N SER A 57 -3.15 -1.96 16.41
CA SER A 57 -3.91 -1.30 17.45
C SER A 57 -5.34 -1.81 17.40
N HIS A 58 -5.80 -2.41 18.49
CA HIS A 58 -7.13 -3.00 18.57
C HIS A 58 -8.12 -2.05 19.23
N SER A 59 -9.31 -1.95 18.64
CA SER A 59 -10.48 -1.37 19.27
C SER A 59 -11.48 -2.48 19.60
N GLN A 60 -12.55 -2.13 20.29
CA GLN A 60 -13.60 -3.10 20.58
C GLN A 60 -14.25 -3.69 19.32
N GLU A 61 -14.27 -2.92 18.22
CA GLU A 61 -14.99 -3.28 17.00
C GLU A 61 -14.09 -3.55 15.80
N GLY A 62 -12.77 -3.39 15.96
CA GLY A 62 -11.89 -3.58 14.81
C GLY A 62 -10.41 -3.41 15.12
N VAL A 63 -9.62 -3.29 14.07
CA VAL A 63 -8.17 -3.23 14.16
C VAL A 63 -7.59 -2.25 13.12
N ILE A 64 -6.53 -1.56 13.52
CA ILE A 64 -5.68 -0.78 12.61
C ILE A 64 -4.32 -1.45 12.60
N GLU A 65 -3.79 -1.72 11.41
CA GLU A 65 -2.51 -2.38 11.24
C GLU A 65 -1.57 -1.56 10.36
N LEU A 66 -0.29 -1.55 10.74
CA LEU A 66 0.79 -0.97 9.95
C LEU A 66 1.78 -2.07 9.60
N MET A 67 2.08 -2.22 8.31
CA MET A 67 2.93 -3.30 7.79
C MET A 67 4.12 -2.71 7.03
N PRO A 68 5.24 -2.42 7.74
CA PRO A 68 6.44 -1.89 7.09
C PRO A 68 7.27 -3.02 6.47
N THR A 69 7.99 -2.70 5.40
CA THR A 69 8.99 -3.58 4.79
C THR A 69 10.08 -2.77 4.12
N SER A 70 11.25 -3.39 3.97
CA SER A 70 12.39 -2.80 3.27
C SER A 70 13.27 -3.88 2.68
N ASP A 71 13.86 -3.61 1.51
CA ASP A 71 14.92 -4.46 0.93
C ASP A 71 16.31 -3.84 1.07
N GLY A 72 16.43 -2.75 1.83
CA GLY A 72 17.66 -2.00 2.02
C GLY A 72 17.85 -0.84 1.05
N GLU A 73 17.15 -0.83 -0.08
CA GLU A 73 17.17 0.25 -1.07
C GLU A 73 15.87 1.05 -1.06
N ALA A 74 14.75 0.36 -0.90
CA ALA A 74 13.42 0.97 -0.82
C ALA A 74 12.76 0.63 0.51
N PHE A 75 11.96 1.57 0.99
CA PHE A 75 11.14 1.41 2.19
C PHE A 75 9.69 1.59 1.79
N SER A 76 8.84 0.71 2.27
CA SER A 76 7.40 0.84 2.05
C SER A 76 6.61 0.43 3.28
N PHE A 77 5.39 0.89 3.36
CA PHE A 77 4.44 0.38 4.33
C PHE A 77 3.02 0.35 3.75
N LYS A 78 2.23 -0.50 4.32
CA LYS A 78 0.78 -0.53 4.09
C LYS A 78 0.07 -0.25 5.42
N TYR A 79 -0.88 0.67 5.39
CA TYR A 79 -1.82 0.93 6.46
C TYR A 79 -3.15 0.28 6.10
N VAL A 80 -3.72 -0.44 7.04
CA VAL A 80 -5.04 -1.08 6.89
C VAL A 80 -5.89 -0.81 8.12
N ASN A 81 -7.13 -0.46 7.89
CA ASN A 81 -8.14 -0.25 8.90
C ASN A 81 -9.30 -1.21 8.61
N GLY A 82 -9.62 -2.07 9.57
CA GLY A 82 -10.70 -3.05 9.46
C GLY A 82 -11.71 -2.88 10.60
N HIS A 83 -12.94 -2.50 10.28
CA HIS A 83 -14.03 -2.32 11.22
C HIS A 83 -15.30 -2.92 10.62
N PRO A 84 -15.56 -4.23 10.84
CA PRO A 84 -16.71 -4.92 10.22
C PRO A 84 -18.07 -4.30 10.50
N SER A 85 -18.27 -3.69 11.67
CA SER A 85 -19.53 -3.05 12.03
C SER A 85 -19.81 -1.74 11.28
N ASN A 86 -18.83 -1.21 10.55
CA ASN A 86 -18.99 0.04 9.79
C ASN A 86 -20.08 -0.03 8.73
N THR A 87 -20.35 -1.20 8.17
CA THR A 87 -21.39 -1.38 7.14
C THR A 87 -22.78 -1.02 7.66
N ALA A 88 -23.07 -1.28 8.94
CA ALA A 88 -24.33 -0.88 9.57
C ALA A 88 -24.51 0.64 9.66
N LYS A 89 -23.40 1.38 9.55
CA LYS A 89 -23.36 2.86 9.61
C LYS A 89 -23.20 3.50 8.22
N GLY A 90 -23.19 2.70 7.17
CA GLY A 90 -22.99 3.18 5.79
C GLY A 90 -21.53 3.42 5.41
N TYR A 91 -20.56 2.93 6.19
CA TYR A 91 -19.13 3.04 5.89
C TYR A 91 -18.57 1.72 5.40
N GLN A 92 -17.40 1.79 4.76
CA GLN A 92 -16.68 0.59 4.32
C GLN A 92 -16.08 -0.15 5.52
N THR A 93 -16.06 -1.47 5.41
CA THR A 93 -15.44 -2.34 6.42
C THR A 93 -13.93 -2.16 6.46
N VAL A 94 -13.30 -2.04 5.29
CA VAL A 94 -11.84 -1.96 5.14
C VAL A 94 -11.48 -0.71 4.34
N THR A 95 -10.54 0.05 4.88
CA THR A 95 -9.86 1.12 4.16
C THR A 95 -8.35 0.93 4.30
N ALA A 96 -7.60 1.30 3.28
CA ALA A 96 -6.17 1.09 3.26
C ALA A 96 -5.47 2.13 2.39
N PHE A 97 -4.19 2.37 2.67
CA PHE A 97 -3.29 3.05 1.76
C PHE A 97 -1.88 2.52 1.94
N GLY A 98 -1.03 2.78 0.96
CA GLY A 98 0.37 2.42 1.01
C GLY A 98 1.27 3.59 0.65
N LEU A 99 2.51 3.51 1.08
CA LEU A 99 3.57 4.44 0.73
C LEU A 99 4.79 3.65 0.27
N LEU A 100 5.41 4.15 -0.77
CA LEU A 100 6.69 3.65 -1.29
C LEU A 100 7.69 4.80 -1.31
#